data_5d86659c318a29331a2c1d2f8f0fe256
#
_entry.id   5d86659c318a29331a2c1d2f8f0fe256
#
_cell.length_a   1.000
_cell.length_b   1.000
_cell.length_c   1.000
_cell.angle_alpha   90.00
_cell.angle_beta   90.00
_cell.angle_gamma   90.00
#
_symmetry.space_group_name_H-M   'P 1'
#
loop_
_entity.id
_entity.type
_entity.pdbx_description
1 polymer ?
#
loop_
_entity_poly.entity_id
_entity_poly.type
_entity_poly.pdbx_seq_one_letter_code
_entity_poly.pdbx_strand_id
1 'polypeptide(L)'
;MGGVKSLLFGPTWEDVDALNQTYGTDPSQFITLPNGETVHLRDEGEEGASPLVLVHGHSEDLHTWNGLVERLVEDHRVIRYDLRRHGLTGPASDDGYSIERYVADLAMVVDHLGLERFDLVGHSMGGRISVRYAMDHQERVSRLILLSASGPPRKQDTKQPMALRLMKNPLGRFMIKRIWSRNMAKKSLEDMVFDPSIVTDEDIDRMWAFSRYPGSMEAMFREFADSWP
;
A
#
# COMPACT_ATOMS: atom_id res chain seq x y z
N MET A 1 16.76 23.64 -9.31
CA MET A 1 15.91 24.81 -8.97
C MET A 1 14.60 24.47 -8.23
N GLY A 2 14.32 23.18 -7.93
CA GLY A 2 13.09 22.73 -7.24
C GLY A 2 13.05 22.97 -5.71
N GLY A 3 14.18 22.94 -5.04
CA GLY A 3 14.20 22.92 -3.58
C GLY A 3 13.74 24.19 -2.84
N VAL A 4 13.95 25.37 -3.42
CA VAL A 4 13.59 26.66 -2.77
C VAL A 4 12.10 26.97 -2.93
N LYS A 5 11.48 26.60 -4.06
CA LYS A 5 10.04 26.79 -4.28
C LYS A 5 9.19 25.91 -3.34
N SER A 6 9.62 24.67 -3.06
CA SER A 6 8.90 23.75 -2.18
C SER A 6 8.89 24.23 -0.72
N LEU A 7 9.94 24.90 -0.26
CA LEU A 7 10.02 25.49 1.08
C LEU A 7 9.05 26.68 1.28
N LEU A 8 8.78 27.45 0.22
CA LEU A 8 7.92 28.65 0.31
C LEU A 8 6.43 28.33 0.04
N PHE A 9 6.15 27.37 -0.85
CA PHE A 9 4.78 27.12 -1.35
C PHE A 9 4.17 25.77 -0.91
N GLY A 10 4.89 24.96 -0.15
CA GLY A 10 4.48 23.61 0.25
C GLY A 10 4.80 22.55 -0.82
N PRO A 11 4.44 21.28 -0.59
CA PRO A 11 4.68 20.22 -1.56
C PRO A 11 3.87 20.46 -2.82
N THR A 12 4.51 20.33 -3.99
CA THR A 12 3.80 20.21 -5.26
C THR A 12 3.18 18.82 -5.30
N TRP A 13 1.86 18.74 -5.45
CA TRP A 13 1.18 17.46 -5.67
C TRP A 13 1.49 16.94 -7.07
N GLU A 14 1.53 15.62 -7.22
CA GLU A 14 1.62 15.02 -8.55
C GLU A 14 0.28 15.15 -9.27
N ASP A 15 0.36 15.22 -10.59
CA ASP A 15 -0.79 15.10 -11.46
C ASP A 15 -1.22 13.63 -11.51
N VAL A 16 -2.47 13.34 -11.14
CA VAL A 16 -3.03 11.99 -11.13
C VAL A 16 -2.98 11.36 -12.51
N ASP A 17 -3.23 12.13 -13.57
CA ASP A 17 -3.17 11.63 -14.94
C ASP A 17 -1.73 11.24 -15.32
N ALA A 18 -0.73 12.02 -14.89
CA ALA A 18 0.68 11.68 -15.09
C ALA A 18 1.09 10.41 -14.30
N LEU A 19 0.60 10.24 -13.08
CA LEU A 19 0.82 9.02 -12.29
C LEU A 19 0.19 7.80 -12.98
N ASN A 20 -1.04 7.91 -13.47
CA ASN A 20 -1.72 6.85 -14.20
C ASN A 20 -0.99 6.50 -15.50
N GLN A 21 -0.47 7.47 -16.23
CA GLN A 21 0.32 7.23 -17.45
C GLN A 21 1.64 6.51 -17.16
N THR A 22 2.24 6.76 -16.00
CA THR A 22 3.53 6.20 -15.62
C THR A 22 3.40 4.82 -14.99
N TYR A 23 2.49 4.64 -14.03
CA TYR A 23 2.39 3.45 -13.20
C TYR A 23 1.14 2.62 -13.43
N GLY A 24 0.12 3.18 -14.11
CA GLY A 24 -1.14 2.53 -14.43
C GLY A 24 -1.18 1.95 -15.84
N THR A 25 -0.01 1.67 -16.44
CA THR A 25 0.10 1.03 -17.75
C THR A 25 -0.29 -0.44 -17.70
N ASP A 26 -0.61 -1.03 -18.87
CA ASP A 26 -0.93 -2.45 -19.02
C ASP A 26 0.06 -3.35 -18.25
N PRO A 27 -0.40 -4.35 -17.48
CA PRO A 27 -1.75 -4.90 -17.37
C PRO A 27 -2.61 -4.30 -16.24
N SER A 28 -2.39 -3.05 -15.86
CA SER A 28 -3.15 -2.36 -14.81
C SER A 28 -4.63 -2.22 -15.14
N GLN A 29 -5.47 -2.44 -14.15
CA GLN A 29 -6.91 -2.31 -14.21
C GLN A 29 -7.41 -1.45 -13.03
N PHE A 30 -8.50 -0.73 -13.25
CA PHE A 30 -9.18 0.04 -12.21
C PHE A 30 -10.60 -0.50 -12.07
N ILE A 31 -10.93 -1.02 -10.91
CA ILE A 31 -12.25 -1.56 -10.61
C ILE A 31 -12.97 -0.68 -9.60
N THR A 32 -14.28 -0.53 -9.74
CA THR A 32 -15.11 0.14 -8.74
C THR A 32 -15.74 -0.90 -7.84
N LEU A 33 -15.44 -0.83 -6.56
CA LEU A 33 -16.00 -1.71 -5.54
C LEU A 33 -17.44 -1.33 -5.18
N PRO A 34 -18.25 -2.24 -4.57
CA PRO A 34 -19.62 -1.95 -4.15
C PRO A 34 -19.75 -0.76 -3.18
N ASN A 35 -18.72 -0.43 -2.44
CA ASN A 35 -18.68 0.74 -1.54
C ASN A 35 -18.36 2.05 -2.27
N GLY A 36 -18.18 2.03 -3.60
CA GLY A 36 -17.87 3.19 -4.43
C GLY A 36 -16.38 3.53 -4.54
N GLU A 37 -15.51 2.82 -3.81
CA GLU A 37 -14.05 3.01 -3.93
C GLU A 37 -13.53 2.47 -5.27
N THR A 38 -12.57 3.16 -5.87
CA THR A 38 -11.85 2.67 -7.05
C THR A 38 -10.53 2.06 -6.60
N VAL A 39 -10.26 0.82 -7.01
CA VAL A 39 -9.04 0.09 -6.67
C VAL A 39 -8.23 -0.16 -7.92
N HIS A 40 -6.96 0.18 -7.88
CA HIS A 40 -5.97 -0.20 -8.88
C HIS A 40 -5.47 -1.61 -8.59
N LEU A 41 -5.52 -2.47 -9.58
CA LEU A 41 -5.04 -3.85 -9.49
C LEU A 41 -4.36 -4.32 -10.78
N ARG A 42 -3.65 -5.42 -10.68
CA ARG A 42 -3.16 -6.22 -11.79
C ARG A 42 -3.56 -7.67 -11.58
N ASP A 43 -4.03 -8.31 -12.64
CA ASP A 43 -4.45 -9.70 -12.70
C ASP A 43 -3.68 -10.35 -13.85
N GLU A 44 -2.67 -11.17 -13.53
CA GLU A 44 -1.64 -11.60 -14.46
C GLU A 44 -1.51 -13.13 -14.40
N GLY A 45 -1.15 -13.75 -15.53
CA GLY A 45 -1.08 -15.19 -15.69
C GLY A 45 -2.31 -15.78 -16.35
N GLU A 46 -2.39 -17.11 -16.42
CA GLU A 46 -3.49 -17.81 -17.08
C GLU A 46 -4.73 -17.83 -16.17
N GLU A 47 -5.90 -17.47 -16.72
CA GLU A 47 -7.17 -17.39 -15.98
C GLU A 47 -7.57 -18.70 -15.28
N GLY A 48 -7.22 -19.86 -15.89
CA GLY A 48 -7.48 -21.20 -15.33
C GLY A 48 -6.46 -21.68 -14.29
N ALA A 49 -5.37 -20.94 -14.07
CA ALA A 49 -4.36 -21.30 -13.09
C ALA A 49 -4.81 -21.01 -11.65
N SER A 50 -4.13 -21.62 -10.66
CA SER A 50 -4.45 -21.43 -9.25
C SER A 50 -4.30 -19.96 -8.85
N PRO A 51 -5.36 -19.30 -8.30
CA PRO A 51 -5.29 -17.90 -7.96
C PRO A 51 -4.41 -17.65 -6.73
N LEU A 52 -3.55 -16.62 -6.82
CA LEU A 52 -2.66 -16.16 -5.77
C LEU A 52 -2.85 -14.65 -5.58
N VAL A 53 -3.35 -14.26 -4.40
CA VAL A 53 -3.60 -12.86 -4.06
C VAL A 53 -2.48 -12.31 -3.20
N LEU A 54 -1.85 -11.21 -3.63
CA LEU A 54 -0.72 -10.57 -2.98
C LEU A 54 -1.15 -9.24 -2.34
N VAL A 55 -0.95 -9.12 -1.03
CA VAL A 55 -1.33 -7.95 -0.22
C VAL A 55 -0.07 -7.28 0.33
N HIS A 56 0.25 -6.10 -0.17
CA HIS A 56 1.46 -5.35 0.18
C HIS A 56 1.40 -4.70 1.58
N GLY A 57 2.53 -4.20 2.05
CA GLY A 57 2.68 -3.57 3.35
C GLY A 57 2.42 -2.05 3.35
N HIS A 58 2.66 -1.46 4.52
CA HIS A 58 2.56 -0.01 4.69
C HIS A 58 3.64 0.71 3.88
N SER A 59 3.29 1.81 3.24
CA SER A 59 4.18 2.61 2.37
C SER A 59 4.72 1.87 1.13
N GLU A 60 4.11 0.76 0.78
CA GLU A 60 4.32 0.00 -0.44
C GLU A 60 3.18 0.22 -1.45
N ASP A 61 3.27 -0.43 -2.58
CA ASP A 61 2.27 -0.48 -3.63
C ASP A 61 2.34 -1.83 -4.36
N LEU A 62 1.45 -2.09 -5.30
CA LEU A 62 1.41 -3.39 -6.00
C LEU A 62 2.69 -3.70 -6.78
N HIS A 63 3.50 -2.70 -7.15
CA HIS A 63 4.76 -2.92 -7.87
C HIS A 63 5.86 -3.51 -6.98
N THR A 64 5.72 -3.47 -5.65
CA THR A 64 6.62 -4.18 -4.72
C THR A 64 6.75 -5.66 -5.06
N TRP A 65 5.73 -6.22 -5.68
CA TRP A 65 5.66 -7.63 -6.06
C TRP A 65 6.28 -7.96 -7.44
N ASN A 66 6.76 -6.96 -8.24
CA ASN A 66 7.22 -7.17 -9.61
C ASN A 66 8.16 -8.36 -9.75
N GLY A 67 9.26 -8.39 -8.98
CA GLY A 67 10.24 -9.47 -9.07
C GLY A 67 9.72 -10.85 -8.63
N LEU A 68 8.66 -10.91 -7.82
CA LEU A 68 8.02 -12.16 -7.43
C LEU A 68 7.04 -12.62 -8.53
N VAL A 69 6.25 -11.67 -9.08
CA VAL A 69 5.25 -11.93 -10.12
C VAL A 69 5.89 -12.54 -11.35
N GLU A 70 7.02 -12.01 -11.83
CA GLU A 70 7.77 -12.55 -12.99
C GLU A 70 8.07 -14.06 -12.90
N ARG A 71 8.17 -14.58 -11.67
CA ARG A 71 8.46 -16.00 -11.41
C ARG A 71 7.21 -16.85 -11.19
N LEU A 72 6.08 -16.23 -10.88
CA LEU A 72 4.87 -16.93 -10.47
C LEU A 72 3.81 -17.00 -11.56
N VAL A 73 3.83 -16.09 -12.54
CA VAL A 73 2.81 -16.02 -13.59
C VAL A 73 2.80 -17.19 -14.54
N GLU A 74 3.88 -17.99 -14.59
CA GLU A 74 3.93 -19.22 -15.39
C GLU A 74 3.04 -20.32 -14.81
N ASP A 75 2.90 -20.37 -13.48
CA ASP A 75 2.19 -21.44 -12.75
C ASP A 75 0.92 -20.97 -12.04
N HIS A 76 0.74 -19.64 -11.87
CA HIS A 76 -0.34 -19.05 -11.07
C HIS A 76 -1.01 -17.89 -11.80
N ARG A 77 -2.31 -17.72 -11.54
CA ARG A 77 -3.01 -16.44 -11.76
C ARG A 77 -2.70 -15.53 -10.58
N VAL A 78 -1.88 -14.51 -10.80
CA VAL A 78 -1.38 -13.62 -9.74
C VAL A 78 -2.17 -12.33 -9.72
N ILE A 79 -2.88 -12.10 -8.62
CA ILE A 79 -3.64 -10.88 -8.37
C ILE A 79 -2.91 -10.04 -7.34
N ARG A 80 -2.66 -8.78 -7.66
CA ARG A 80 -2.09 -7.80 -6.74
C ARG A 80 -2.80 -6.47 -6.89
N TYR A 81 -3.01 -5.76 -5.80
CA TYR A 81 -3.77 -4.51 -5.82
C TYR A 81 -3.19 -3.49 -4.84
N ASP A 82 -3.41 -2.22 -5.12
CA ASP A 82 -3.05 -1.15 -4.22
C ASP A 82 -4.09 -1.04 -3.11
N LEU A 83 -3.64 -1.17 -1.87
CA LEU A 83 -4.49 -0.93 -0.69
C LEU A 83 -4.99 0.52 -0.68
N ARG A 84 -6.14 0.78 -0.03
CA ARG A 84 -6.63 2.15 0.21
C ARG A 84 -5.50 3.05 0.71
N ARG A 85 -5.40 4.29 0.23
CA ARG A 85 -4.33 5.26 0.46
C ARG A 85 -3.01 4.98 -0.29
N HIS A 86 -2.80 3.82 -0.86
CA HIS A 86 -1.54 3.44 -1.48
C HIS A 86 -1.64 3.46 -3.02
N GLY A 87 -0.48 3.58 -3.68
CA GLY A 87 -0.35 3.52 -5.11
C GLY A 87 -1.33 4.41 -5.86
N LEU A 88 -1.94 3.86 -6.90
CA LEU A 88 -2.96 4.55 -7.72
C LEU A 88 -4.40 4.39 -7.17
N THR A 89 -4.64 3.53 -6.19
CA THR A 89 -5.91 3.52 -5.45
C THR A 89 -6.13 4.85 -4.73
N GLY A 90 -5.06 5.44 -4.20
CA GLY A 90 -5.14 6.74 -3.55
C GLY A 90 -5.98 6.76 -2.26
N PRO A 91 -6.26 7.96 -1.72
CA PRO A 91 -7.02 8.13 -0.48
C PRO A 91 -8.45 7.60 -0.60
N ALA A 92 -8.92 6.90 0.44
CA ALA A 92 -10.29 6.43 0.52
C ALA A 92 -11.29 7.59 0.70
N SER A 93 -12.46 7.49 0.07
CA SER A 93 -13.51 8.52 0.10
C SER A 93 -14.17 8.64 1.48
N ASP A 94 -14.19 7.53 2.26
CA ASP A 94 -14.77 7.45 3.60
C ASP A 94 -13.79 7.83 4.72
N ASP A 95 -12.54 8.20 4.36
CA ASP A 95 -11.45 8.53 5.27
C ASP A 95 -11.15 7.47 6.36
N GLY A 96 -11.64 6.23 6.20
CA GLY A 96 -11.47 5.13 7.14
C GLY A 96 -10.26 4.25 6.80
N TYR A 97 -9.36 4.05 7.78
CA TYR A 97 -8.13 3.26 7.60
C TYR A 97 -7.95 2.19 8.69
N SER A 98 -9.04 1.73 9.30
CA SER A 98 -8.99 0.61 10.24
C SER A 98 -8.72 -0.71 9.53
N ILE A 99 -8.21 -1.70 10.28
CA ILE A 99 -7.93 -3.04 9.73
C ILE A 99 -9.18 -3.68 9.12
N GLU A 100 -10.35 -3.42 9.70
CA GLU A 100 -11.64 -3.94 9.21
C GLU A 100 -11.99 -3.37 7.84
N ARG A 101 -11.62 -2.11 7.56
CA ARG A 101 -11.81 -1.48 6.24
C ARG A 101 -10.92 -2.14 5.19
N TYR A 102 -9.66 -2.39 5.48
CA TYR A 102 -8.76 -3.10 4.59
C TYR A 102 -9.23 -4.53 4.31
N VAL A 103 -9.73 -5.23 5.32
CA VAL A 103 -10.28 -6.59 5.18
C VAL A 103 -11.54 -6.59 4.31
N ALA A 104 -12.41 -5.59 4.51
CA ALA A 104 -13.62 -5.43 3.68
C ALA A 104 -13.28 -5.14 2.22
N ASP A 105 -12.26 -4.29 1.94
CA ASP A 105 -11.80 -4.06 0.57
C ASP A 105 -11.25 -5.34 -0.06
N LEU A 106 -10.41 -6.10 0.65
CA LEU A 106 -9.92 -7.39 0.17
C LEU A 106 -11.08 -8.33 -0.20
N ALA A 107 -12.10 -8.44 0.66
CA ALA A 107 -13.27 -9.26 0.39
C ALA A 107 -13.98 -8.81 -0.90
N MET A 108 -14.19 -7.50 -1.06
CA MET A 108 -14.84 -6.95 -2.26
C MET A 108 -14.01 -7.15 -3.53
N VAL A 109 -12.67 -7.03 -3.45
CA VAL A 109 -11.77 -7.30 -4.59
C VAL A 109 -11.84 -8.74 -5.04
N VAL A 110 -11.73 -9.71 -4.11
CA VAL A 110 -11.78 -11.14 -4.48
C VAL A 110 -13.18 -11.58 -4.94
N ASP A 111 -14.23 -10.94 -4.42
CA ASP A 111 -15.61 -11.17 -4.89
C ASP A 111 -15.82 -10.61 -6.30
N HIS A 112 -15.30 -9.42 -6.60
CA HIS A 112 -15.36 -8.82 -7.93
C HIS A 112 -14.68 -9.70 -8.99
N LEU A 113 -13.57 -10.34 -8.61
CA LEU A 113 -12.81 -11.23 -9.49
C LEU A 113 -13.37 -12.68 -9.53
N GLY A 114 -14.46 -12.96 -8.80
CA GLY A 114 -15.10 -14.28 -8.76
C GLY A 114 -14.21 -15.37 -8.15
N LEU A 115 -13.29 -15.02 -7.26
CA LEU A 115 -12.37 -15.98 -6.64
C LEU A 115 -13.08 -16.71 -5.50
N GLU A 116 -13.50 -17.95 -5.71
CA GLU A 116 -14.11 -18.78 -4.67
C GLU A 116 -13.07 -19.25 -3.64
N ARG A 117 -11.89 -19.67 -4.12
CA ARG A 117 -10.80 -20.16 -3.28
C ARG A 117 -9.45 -19.79 -3.88
N PHE A 118 -8.52 -19.30 -3.05
CA PHE A 118 -7.23 -18.77 -3.48
C PHE A 118 -6.15 -18.91 -2.41
N ASP A 119 -4.90 -18.81 -2.82
CA ASP A 119 -3.77 -18.64 -1.93
C ASP A 119 -3.61 -17.15 -1.60
N LEU A 120 -3.32 -16.84 -0.35
CA LEU A 120 -3.23 -15.46 0.14
C LEU A 120 -1.83 -15.19 0.71
N VAL A 121 -1.14 -14.22 0.13
CA VAL A 121 0.19 -13.77 0.57
C VAL A 121 0.08 -12.37 1.14
N GLY A 122 0.59 -12.15 2.33
CA GLY A 122 0.59 -10.82 2.94
C GLY A 122 1.97 -10.43 3.48
N HIS A 123 2.42 -9.22 3.10
CA HIS A 123 3.65 -8.64 3.62
C HIS A 123 3.34 -7.57 4.68
N SER A 124 4.08 -7.58 5.80
CA SER A 124 3.99 -6.57 6.86
C SER A 124 2.54 -6.28 7.30
N MET A 125 2.00 -5.07 7.06
CA MET A 125 0.60 -4.72 7.30
C MET A 125 -0.36 -5.60 6.48
N GLY A 126 -0.03 -5.88 5.21
CA GLY A 126 -0.79 -6.80 4.37
C GLY A 126 -0.88 -8.20 4.97
N GLY A 127 0.16 -8.65 5.68
CA GLY A 127 0.12 -9.91 6.43
C GLY A 127 -0.90 -9.88 7.57
N ARG A 128 -1.03 -8.77 8.31
CA ARG A 128 -2.06 -8.59 9.33
C ARG A 128 -3.48 -8.59 8.72
N ILE A 129 -3.65 -7.92 7.57
CA ILE A 129 -4.92 -7.92 6.82
C ILE A 129 -5.26 -9.35 6.40
N SER A 130 -4.29 -10.07 5.84
CA SER A 130 -4.46 -11.45 5.35
C SER A 130 -4.81 -12.42 6.46
N VAL A 131 -4.17 -12.32 7.64
CA VAL A 131 -4.52 -13.12 8.82
C VAL A 131 -5.96 -12.86 9.23
N ARG A 132 -6.36 -11.59 9.33
CA ARG A 132 -7.72 -11.24 9.73
C ARG A 132 -8.74 -11.74 8.72
N TYR A 133 -8.49 -11.56 7.43
CA TYR A 133 -9.35 -12.09 6.37
C TYR A 133 -9.47 -13.63 6.46
N ALA A 134 -8.35 -14.34 6.61
CA ALA A 134 -8.35 -15.79 6.70
C ALA A 134 -9.09 -16.33 7.94
N MET A 135 -9.10 -15.57 9.05
CA MET A 135 -9.87 -15.95 10.25
C MET A 135 -11.39 -15.84 9.99
N ASP A 136 -11.82 -14.84 9.23
CA ASP A 136 -13.23 -14.57 8.96
C ASP A 136 -13.76 -15.38 7.76
N HIS A 137 -12.87 -15.90 6.85
CA HIS A 137 -13.20 -16.57 5.58
C HIS A 137 -12.32 -17.82 5.34
N GLN A 138 -12.27 -18.73 6.32
CA GLN A 138 -11.38 -19.91 6.29
C GLN A 138 -11.58 -20.82 5.08
N GLU A 139 -12.81 -20.93 4.60
CA GLU A 139 -13.18 -21.75 3.43
C GLU A 139 -12.62 -21.22 2.12
N ARG A 140 -12.32 -19.92 2.05
CA ARG A 140 -11.83 -19.24 0.84
C ARG A 140 -10.30 -19.25 0.72
N VAL A 141 -9.58 -19.41 1.82
CA VAL A 141 -8.10 -19.37 1.84
C VAL A 141 -7.53 -20.78 1.81
N SER A 142 -6.92 -21.16 0.68
CA SER A 142 -6.27 -22.47 0.52
C SER A 142 -4.97 -22.55 1.31
N ARG A 143 -4.14 -21.54 1.16
CA ARG A 143 -2.85 -21.38 1.87
C ARG A 143 -2.69 -19.92 2.26
N LEU A 144 -2.21 -19.68 3.47
CA LEU A 144 -1.84 -18.35 3.96
C LEU A 144 -0.32 -18.27 4.09
N ILE A 145 0.29 -17.34 3.37
CA ILE A 145 1.73 -17.11 3.36
C ILE A 145 2.02 -15.73 3.94
N LEU A 146 2.82 -15.67 4.99
CA LEU A 146 3.12 -14.43 5.71
C LEU A 146 4.59 -14.06 5.57
N LEU A 147 4.86 -12.91 4.98
CA LEU A 147 6.19 -12.36 4.80
C LEU A 147 6.39 -11.19 5.77
N SER A 148 7.24 -11.34 6.76
CA SER A 148 7.51 -10.31 7.79
C SER A 148 6.23 -9.66 8.33
N ALA A 149 5.17 -10.45 8.52
CA ALA A 149 3.83 -9.96 8.87
C ALA A 149 3.82 -9.19 10.20
N SER A 150 3.11 -8.06 10.22
CA SER A 150 2.87 -7.33 11.44
C SER A 150 1.98 -8.15 12.39
N GLY A 151 2.43 -8.35 13.62
CA GLY A 151 1.65 -9.00 14.67
C GLY A 151 0.47 -8.13 15.15
N PRO A 152 -0.39 -8.68 16.04
CA PRO A 152 -1.42 -7.89 16.69
C PRO A 152 -0.78 -6.74 17.49
N PRO A 153 -1.51 -5.62 17.70
CA PRO A 153 -1.01 -4.51 18.49
C PRO A 153 -0.58 -5.03 19.87
N ARG A 154 0.70 -4.86 20.19
CA ARG A 154 1.16 -5.16 21.55
C ARG A 154 0.59 -4.10 22.49
N LYS A 155 0.10 -4.46 23.67
CA LYS A 155 -0.13 -3.49 24.75
C LYS A 155 1.21 -2.81 25.01
N GLN A 156 1.33 -1.55 24.56
CA GLN A 156 2.60 -0.86 24.62
C GLN A 156 2.73 -0.09 25.94
N ASP A 157 3.66 -0.53 26.78
CA ASP A 157 4.30 0.31 27.79
C ASP A 157 5.46 1.16 27.21
N THR A 158 5.64 1.20 25.89
CA THR A 158 6.76 1.88 25.23
C THR A 158 6.36 3.30 24.82
N LYS A 159 7.22 4.26 25.16
CA LYS A 159 7.08 5.65 24.68
C LYS A 159 6.93 5.67 23.17
N GLN A 160 5.85 6.24 22.68
CA GLN A 160 5.62 6.37 21.24
C GLN A 160 6.83 7.06 20.57
N PRO A 161 7.31 6.56 19.43
CA PRO A 161 8.37 7.21 18.68
C PRO A 161 8.04 8.68 18.41
N MET A 162 9.08 9.54 18.44
CA MET A 162 8.91 10.99 18.23
C MET A 162 8.17 11.29 16.92
N ALA A 163 8.43 10.53 15.86
CA ALA A 163 7.76 10.67 14.57
C ALA A 163 6.23 10.50 14.68
N LEU A 164 5.74 9.49 15.41
CA LEU A 164 4.31 9.27 15.63
C LEU A 164 3.68 10.41 16.44
N ARG A 165 4.40 10.97 17.40
CA ARG A 165 3.93 12.15 18.17
C ARG A 165 3.80 13.38 17.28
N LEU A 166 4.75 13.57 16.33
CA LEU A 166 4.68 14.66 15.34
C LEU A 166 3.50 14.49 14.39
N MET A 167 3.24 13.25 13.93
CA MET A 167 2.10 12.94 13.05
C MET A 167 0.74 13.17 13.72
N LYS A 168 0.64 13.07 15.05
CA LYS A 168 -0.59 13.38 15.80
C LYS A 168 -0.81 14.89 16.01
N ASN A 169 0.22 15.73 15.83
CA ASN A 169 0.16 17.18 16.06
C ASN A 169 0.01 17.95 14.72
N PRO A 170 -0.93 18.90 14.59
CA PRO A 170 -1.12 19.68 13.36
C PRO A 170 0.15 20.41 12.89
N LEU A 171 0.94 20.98 13.80
CA LEU A 171 2.20 21.64 13.47
C LEU A 171 3.23 20.63 12.97
N GLY A 172 3.30 19.44 13.60
CA GLY A 172 4.17 18.36 13.17
C GLY A 172 3.80 17.85 11.76
N ARG A 173 2.51 17.67 11.47
CA ARG A 173 2.03 17.32 10.12
C ARG A 173 2.42 18.36 9.08
N PHE A 174 2.24 19.64 9.40
CA PHE A 174 2.65 20.74 8.53
C PHE A 174 4.16 20.70 8.24
N MET A 175 4.97 20.49 9.26
CA MET A 175 6.42 20.36 9.09
C MET A 175 6.81 19.15 8.25
N ILE A 176 6.25 17.97 8.53
CA ILE A 176 6.53 16.74 7.77
C ILE A 176 6.23 16.96 6.30
N LYS A 177 5.08 17.53 5.95
CA LYS A 177 4.73 17.83 4.55
C LYS A 177 5.73 18.74 3.86
N ARG A 178 6.36 19.65 4.60
CA ARG A 178 7.31 20.61 4.04
C ARG A 178 8.71 20.07 3.85
N ILE A 179 9.13 19.16 4.73
CA ILE A 179 10.48 18.60 4.70
C ILE A 179 10.56 17.30 3.89
N TRP A 180 9.42 16.62 3.66
CA TRP A 180 9.40 15.36 2.92
C TRP A 180 10.01 15.54 1.52
N SER A 181 10.97 14.69 1.18
CA SER A 181 11.78 14.82 -0.03
C SER A 181 12.13 13.46 -0.60
N ARG A 182 12.55 13.42 -1.88
CA ARG A 182 13.03 12.21 -2.53
C ARG A 182 14.16 11.52 -1.74
N ASN A 183 15.06 12.30 -1.15
CA ASN A 183 16.13 11.75 -0.31
C ASN A 183 15.60 11.09 0.97
N MET A 184 14.50 11.59 1.53
CA MET A 184 13.84 10.95 2.67
C MET A 184 13.11 9.66 2.24
N ALA A 185 12.49 9.64 1.06
CA ALA A 185 11.91 8.43 0.48
C ALA A 185 13.00 7.37 0.25
N LYS A 186 14.15 7.76 -0.33
CA LYS A 186 15.33 6.89 -0.49
C LYS A 186 15.74 6.29 0.85
N LYS A 187 15.99 7.14 1.84
CA LYS A 187 16.41 6.67 3.15
C LYS A 187 15.37 5.75 3.80
N SER A 188 14.09 6.06 3.64
CA SER A 188 13.02 5.21 4.15
C SER A 188 13.04 3.81 3.55
N LEU A 189 13.24 3.69 2.23
CA LEU A 189 13.37 2.39 1.55
C LEU A 189 14.64 1.64 1.98
N GLU A 190 15.79 2.34 2.04
CA GLU A 190 17.06 1.75 2.48
C GLU A 190 16.99 1.21 3.91
N ASP A 191 16.27 1.89 4.81
CA ASP A 191 16.09 1.47 6.21
C ASP A 191 15.11 0.28 6.34
N MET A 192 14.33 -0.06 5.31
CA MET A 192 13.37 -1.17 5.31
C MET A 192 13.97 -2.50 4.84
N VAL A 193 15.13 -2.49 4.21
CA VAL A 193 15.79 -3.67 3.63
C VAL A 193 17.10 -3.99 4.33
N PHE A 194 17.50 -5.27 4.31
CA PHE A 194 18.78 -5.69 4.88
C PHE A 194 19.96 -5.21 4.04
N ASP A 195 19.83 -5.26 2.72
CA ASP A 195 20.85 -4.80 1.77
C ASP A 195 20.32 -3.59 0.99
N PRO A 196 20.76 -2.35 1.36
CA PRO A 196 20.32 -1.14 0.67
C PRO A 196 20.64 -1.09 -0.83
N SER A 197 21.58 -1.91 -1.30
CA SER A 197 21.97 -1.93 -2.72
C SER A 197 20.88 -2.46 -3.66
N ILE A 198 19.88 -3.15 -3.12
CA ILE A 198 18.73 -3.63 -3.91
C ILE A 198 17.71 -2.54 -4.23
N VAL A 199 17.76 -1.40 -3.53
CA VAL A 199 16.84 -0.27 -3.73
C VAL A 199 17.23 0.47 -4.99
N THR A 200 16.37 0.47 -5.98
CA THR A 200 16.59 1.13 -7.27
C THR A 200 16.14 2.60 -7.25
N ASP A 201 16.65 3.39 -8.21
CA ASP A 201 16.15 4.76 -8.41
C ASP A 201 14.67 4.77 -8.81
N GLU A 202 14.18 3.74 -9.50
CA GLU A 202 12.78 3.57 -9.86
C GLU A 202 11.90 3.38 -8.61
N ASP A 203 12.32 2.56 -7.65
CA ASP A 203 11.61 2.38 -6.38
C ASP A 203 11.51 3.69 -5.59
N ILE A 204 12.62 4.45 -5.57
CA ILE A 204 12.68 5.74 -4.89
C ILE A 204 11.74 6.75 -5.57
N ASP A 205 11.77 6.83 -6.89
CA ASP A 205 10.93 7.75 -7.65
C ASP A 205 9.45 7.39 -7.51
N ARG A 206 9.10 6.11 -7.53
CA ARG A 206 7.74 5.61 -7.32
C ARG A 206 7.24 5.95 -5.91
N MET A 207 7.99 5.62 -4.86
CA MET A 207 7.61 5.99 -3.49
C MET A 207 7.46 7.51 -3.34
N TRP A 208 8.37 8.27 -3.92
CA TRP A 208 8.32 9.72 -3.91
C TRP A 208 7.08 10.26 -4.65
N ALA A 209 6.77 9.72 -5.82
CA ALA A 209 5.61 10.10 -6.62
C ALA A 209 4.29 9.79 -5.88
N PHE A 210 4.10 8.57 -5.37
CA PHE A 210 2.89 8.19 -4.65
C PHE A 210 2.71 8.92 -3.32
N SER A 211 3.79 9.28 -2.64
CA SER A 211 3.70 10.12 -1.45
C SER A 211 3.14 11.52 -1.72
N ARG A 212 3.19 11.96 -2.99
CA ARG A 212 2.66 13.24 -3.47
C ARG A 212 1.34 13.10 -4.24
N TYR A 213 0.74 11.91 -4.24
CA TYR A 213 -0.64 11.76 -4.72
C TYR A 213 -1.55 12.69 -3.91
N PRO A 214 -2.49 13.42 -4.55
CA PRO A 214 -3.38 14.35 -3.84
C PRO A 214 -4.09 13.69 -2.65
N GLY A 215 -3.92 14.26 -1.45
CA GLY A 215 -4.50 13.72 -0.22
C GLY A 215 -3.73 12.56 0.45
N SER A 216 -2.71 11.96 -0.20
CA SER A 216 -2.00 10.78 0.33
C SER A 216 -1.35 11.02 1.70
N MET A 217 -0.75 12.18 1.92
CA MET A 217 -0.12 12.48 3.23
C MET A 217 -1.15 12.69 4.34
N GLU A 218 -2.29 13.30 4.04
CA GLU A 218 -3.41 13.43 4.99
C GLU A 218 -3.96 12.07 5.37
N ALA A 219 -4.18 11.21 4.39
CA ALA A 219 -4.63 9.84 4.56
C ALA A 219 -3.63 9.02 5.41
N MET A 220 -2.33 9.17 5.17
CA MET A 220 -1.28 8.57 6.00
C MET A 220 -1.37 9.01 7.47
N PHE A 221 -1.58 10.29 7.74
CA PHE A 221 -1.72 10.77 9.12
C PHE A 221 -2.97 10.22 9.81
N ARG A 222 -4.07 10.02 9.07
CA ARG A 222 -5.30 9.38 9.59
C ARG A 222 -5.08 7.91 9.86
N GLU A 223 -4.50 7.17 8.91
CA GLU A 223 -4.17 5.77 9.07
C GLU A 223 -3.32 5.53 10.33
N PHE A 224 -2.30 6.36 10.58
CA PHE A 224 -1.51 6.26 11.80
C PHE A 224 -2.32 6.58 13.06
N ALA A 225 -3.29 7.48 12.99
CA ALA A 225 -4.17 7.75 14.12
C ALA A 225 -5.10 6.57 14.43
N ASP A 226 -5.64 5.91 13.40
CA ASP A 226 -6.55 4.77 13.51
C ASP A 226 -5.85 3.46 13.89
N SER A 227 -4.63 3.26 13.38
CA SER A 227 -3.87 2.02 13.59
C SER A 227 -3.08 2.00 14.90
N TRP A 228 -2.85 3.17 15.53
CA TRP A 228 -2.06 3.35 16.76
C TRP A 228 -2.83 4.25 17.75
N PRO A 229 -3.84 3.68 18.43
CA PRO A 229 -4.61 4.41 19.43
C PRO A 229 -3.78 4.90 20.63
#